data_16aa119ef09205052e1e7eb515f6f873
#
_entry.id   16aa119ef09205052e1e7eb515f6f873
#
_cell.length_a   1.000
_cell.length_b   1.000
_cell.length_c   1.000
_cell.angle_alpha   90.00
_cell.angle_beta   90.00
_cell.angle_gamma   90.00
#
_symmetry.space_group_name_H-M   'P 1'
#
loop_
_entity.id
_entity.type
_entity.pdbx_description
1 polymer ?
#
loop_
_entity_poly.entity_id
_entity_poly.type
_entity_poly.pdbx_seq_one_letter_code
_entity_poly.pdbx_strand_id
1 'polypeptide(L)'
;PLETAYTLSLAEPEAMAAQARANAARPLLKVKIGGDDDMARIRAVTEAAPGSRIILDANEGWTDETIEANLAFAARHGIALVEQPLPAGKDDILRRIAHPVPICADESVHAAKDLDALVGLYDAVNIKLDKSGGLTEALRLRDRARDLGFGIMVGCMVGTSLAMAPAVLLAQDADFVDLDGPLLLARDRIPGLVYQGSLVSPPDRALWG
;
A
#
# COMPACT_ATOMS: atom_id res chain seq x y z
N PRO A 1 17.74 -4.21 -6.11
CA PRO A 1 16.93 -4.06 -4.89
C PRO A 1 15.80 -3.05 -5.10
N LEU A 2 14.69 -3.26 -4.39
CA LEU A 2 13.54 -2.35 -4.37
C LEU A 2 13.42 -1.72 -2.99
N GLU A 3 12.98 -0.46 -2.94
CA GLU A 3 12.54 0.15 -1.69
C GLU A 3 11.13 -0.32 -1.36
N THR A 4 10.96 -0.97 -0.21
CA THR A 4 9.65 -1.42 0.27
C THR A 4 9.18 -0.56 1.43
N ALA A 5 7.88 -0.30 1.51
CA ALA A 5 7.24 0.25 2.69
C ALA A 5 7.46 -0.64 3.92
N TYR A 6 7.27 -0.05 5.08
CA TYR A 6 7.17 -0.77 6.35
C TYR A 6 5.86 -0.40 7.03
N THR A 7 5.09 -1.40 7.39
CA THR A 7 3.74 -1.21 7.91
C THR A 7 3.75 -0.88 9.41
N LEU A 8 3.09 0.23 9.75
CA LEU A 8 2.76 0.60 11.12
C LEU A 8 1.33 0.16 11.42
N SER A 9 1.17 -0.65 12.46
CA SER A 9 -0.13 -1.17 12.87
C SER A 9 -1.02 -0.09 13.45
N LEU A 10 -2.34 -0.22 13.23
CA LEU A 10 -3.35 0.63 13.83
C LEU A 10 -3.29 0.53 15.37
N ALA A 11 -3.24 1.69 16.01
CA ALA A 11 -3.21 1.84 17.46
C ALA A 11 -3.67 3.25 17.86
N GLU A 12 -3.60 3.57 19.14
CA GLU A 12 -3.78 4.93 19.64
C GLU A 12 -2.70 5.89 19.08
N PRO A 13 -3.01 7.17 18.84
CA PRO A 13 -2.11 8.12 18.18
C PRO A 13 -0.69 8.17 18.78
N GLU A 14 -0.57 8.15 20.11
CA GLU A 14 0.74 8.16 20.80
C GLU A 14 1.55 6.88 20.54
N ALA A 15 0.89 5.72 20.51
CA ALA A 15 1.54 4.45 20.20
C ALA A 15 2.00 4.42 18.72
N MET A 16 1.19 4.96 17.81
CA MET A 16 1.55 5.07 16.39
C MET A 16 2.71 6.06 16.20
N ALA A 17 2.74 7.19 16.92
CA ALA A 17 3.88 8.10 16.92
C ALA A 17 5.16 7.41 17.43
N ALA A 18 5.06 6.55 18.45
CA ALA A 18 6.19 5.77 18.92
C ALA A 18 6.69 4.77 17.87
N GLN A 19 5.77 4.06 17.18
CA GLN A 19 6.12 3.18 16.05
C GLN A 19 6.80 3.98 14.91
N ALA A 20 6.26 5.15 14.57
CA ALA A 20 6.82 6.01 13.52
C ALA A 20 8.24 6.50 13.87
N ARG A 21 8.46 6.98 15.10
CA ARG A 21 9.81 7.38 15.57
C ARG A 21 10.81 6.25 15.49
N ALA A 22 10.41 5.05 15.91
CA ALA A 22 11.27 3.85 15.84
C ALA A 22 11.65 3.46 14.41
N ASN A 23 10.86 3.88 13.43
CA ASN A 23 11.03 3.58 12.00
C ASN A 23 11.32 4.82 11.15
N ALA A 24 11.62 5.98 11.74
CA ALA A 24 11.81 7.26 11.03
C ALA A 24 13.02 7.30 10.07
N ALA A 25 13.93 6.31 10.16
CA ALA A 25 15.02 6.13 9.19
C ALA A 25 14.57 5.45 7.88
N ARG A 26 13.34 4.93 7.82
CA ARG A 26 12.79 4.30 6.63
C ARG A 26 12.21 5.37 5.70
N PRO A 27 12.53 5.33 4.40
CA PRO A 27 12.07 6.34 3.45
C PRO A 27 10.57 6.23 3.13
N LEU A 28 9.97 5.05 3.32
CA LEU A 28 8.56 4.79 3.04
C LEU A 28 7.90 4.01 4.19
N LEU A 29 6.81 4.57 4.72
CA LEU A 29 5.97 3.94 5.75
C LEU A 29 4.56 3.74 5.21
N LYS A 30 3.97 2.57 5.48
CA LYS A 30 2.55 2.32 5.30
C LYS A 30 1.86 2.37 6.66
N VAL A 31 0.81 3.13 6.80
CA VAL A 31 0.16 3.44 8.07
C VAL A 31 -1.28 2.95 8.04
N LYS A 32 -1.59 1.96 8.86
CA LYS A 32 -2.96 1.46 9.01
C LYS A 32 -3.81 2.48 9.76
N ILE A 33 -4.93 2.84 9.16
CA ILE A 33 -5.95 3.75 9.71
C ILE A 33 -7.34 3.14 9.45
N GLY A 34 -8.42 3.81 9.81
CA GLY A 34 -9.78 3.35 9.57
C GLY A 34 -10.64 3.45 10.85
N GLY A 35 -10.72 4.63 11.41
CA GLY A 35 -11.52 4.88 12.61
C GLY A 35 -11.71 6.36 12.91
N ASP A 36 -12.40 6.66 14.00
CA ASP A 36 -12.82 8.03 14.35
C ASP A 36 -11.65 8.99 14.59
N ASP A 37 -10.48 8.50 15.01
CA ASP A 37 -9.31 9.31 15.37
C ASP A 37 -8.25 9.39 14.26
N ASP A 38 -8.58 9.10 13.01
CA ASP A 38 -7.61 9.02 11.92
C ASP A 38 -6.84 10.32 11.70
N MET A 39 -7.48 11.48 11.83
CA MET A 39 -6.78 12.77 11.73
C MET A 39 -5.71 12.95 12.83
N ALA A 40 -5.98 12.47 14.03
CA ALA A 40 -5.00 12.51 15.12
C ALA A 40 -3.85 11.53 14.87
N ARG A 41 -4.15 10.32 14.35
CA ARG A 41 -3.15 9.32 13.95
C ARG A 41 -2.24 9.83 12.83
N ILE A 42 -2.82 10.39 11.76
CA ILE A 42 -2.07 10.98 10.63
C ILE A 42 -1.11 12.05 11.13
N ARG A 43 -1.59 13.00 11.94
CA ARG A 43 -0.75 14.05 12.53
C ARG A 43 0.38 13.46 13.35
N ALA A 44 0.06 12.55 14.28
CA ALA A 44 1.02 11.94 15.19
C ALA A 44 2.15 11.21 14.45
N VAL A 45 1.82 10.50 13.36
CA VAL A 45 2.81 9.76 12.55
C VAL A 45 3.64 10.72 11.70
N THR A 46 3.03 11.70 11.02
CA THR A 46 3.74 12.64 10.16
C THR A 46 4.71 13.51 10.95
N GLU A 47 4.33 13.95 12.15
CA GLU A 47 5.22 14.69 13.06
C GLU A 47 6.36 13.83 13.61
N ALA A 48 6.12 12.53 13.82
CA ALA A 48 7.10 11.60 14.37
C ALA A 48 8.12 11.09 13.35
N ALA A 49 7.78 11.08 12.06
CA ALA A 49 8.64 10.61 10.96
C ALA A 49 8.62 11.60 9.76
N PRO A 50 9.08 12.87 9.96
CA PRO A 50 8.93 13.92 8.93
C PRO A 50 9.76 13.69 7.67
N GLY A 51 10.74 12.79 7.70
CA GLY A 51 11.57 12.42 6.55
C GLY A 51 11.03 11.25 5.73
N SER A 52 9.98 10.58 6.20
CA SER A 52 9.40 9.44 5.51
C SER A 52 8.24 9.86 4.59
N ARG A 53 8.17 9.29 3.40
CA ARG A 53 6.93 9.27 2.61
C ARG A 53 5.92 8.37 3.30
N ILE A 54 4.65 8.72 3.29
CA ILE A 54 3.62 7.98 4.00
C ILE A 54 2.49 7.58 3.04
N ILE A 55 2.17 6.28 3.04
CA ILE A 55 0.95 5.71 2.48
C ILE A 55 -0.03 5.50 3.64
N LEU A 56 -1.26 5.94 3.51
CA LEU A 56 -2.34 5.58 4.43
C LEU A 56 -3.10 4.39 3.85
N ASP A 57 -3.38 3.39 4.65
CA ASP A 57 -4.25 2.27 4.30
C ASP A 57 -5.45 2.28 5.23
N ALA A 58 -6.60 2.69 4.70
CA ALA A 58 -7.83 2.85 5.44
C ALA A 58 -8.63 1.54 5.52
N ASN A 59 -8.27 0.53 4.75
CA ASN A 59 -8.94 -0.79 4.71
C ASN A 59 -10.46 -0.67 4.75
N GLU A 60 -11.03 0.14 3.83
CA GLU A 60 -12.48 0.37 3.69
C GLU A 60 -13.12 1.10 4.90
N GLY A 61 -12.33 1.73 5.76
CA GLY A 61 -12.80 2.28 7.05
C GLY A 61 -13.41 3.67 6.99
N TRP A 62 -13.37 4.37 5.84
CA TRP A 62 -13.98 5.68 5.69
C TRP A 62 -15.39 5.58 5.11
N THR A 63 -16.14 6.71 5.16
CA THR A 63 -17.52 6.79 4.65
C THR A 63 -17.67 7.96 3.70
N ASP A 64 -18.80 8.00 2.98
CA ASP A 64 -19.14 9.10 2.08
C ASP A 64 -19.14 10.47 2.80
N GLU A 65 -19.47 10.50 4.09
CA GLU A 65 -19.51 11.71 4.91
C GLU A 65 -18.11 12.18 5.34
N THR A 66 -17.15 11.26 5.47
CA THR A 66 -15.82 11.59 6.02
C THR A 66 -14.73 11.71 4.96
N ILE A 67 -14.92 11.11 3.76
CA ILE A 67 -13.90 10.97 2.74
C ILE A 67 -13.25 12.29 2.31
N GLU A 68 -14.05 13.32 2.01
CA GLU A 68 -13.51 14.61 1.53
C GLU A 68 -12.69 15.32 2.61
N ALA A 69 -13.16 15.30 3.86
CA ALA A 69 -12.46 15.92 4.98
C ALA A 69 -11.13 15.19 5.28
N ASN A 70 -11.13 13.85 5.22
CA ASN A 70 -9.97 13.02 5.45
C ASN A 70 -8.92 13.18 4.33
N LEU A 71 -9.34 13.20 3.05
CA LEU A 71 -8.44 13.45 1.92
C LEU A 71 -7.81 14.84 2.00
N ALA A 72 -8.61 15.86 2.31
CA ALA A 72 -8.08 17.21 2.48
C ALA A 72 -7.11 17.31 3.67
N PHE A 73 -7.35 16.56 4.73
CA PHE A 73 -6.44 16.49 5.87
C PHE A 73 -5.14 15.75 5.48
N ALA A 74 -5.23 14.61 4.82
CA ALA A 74 -4.09 13.86 4.32
C ALA A 74 -3.20 14.70 3.40
N ALA A 75 -3.79 15.47 2.47
CA ALA A 75 -3.07 16.37 1.58
C ALA A 75 -2.26 17.43 2.34
N ARG A 76 -2.86 18.06 3.38
CA ARG A 76 -2.15 19.07 4.21
C ARG A 76 -0.98 18.49 4.99
N HIS A 77 -0.98 17.18 5.23
CA HIS A 77 0.09 16.47 5.94
C HIS A 77 1.07 15.76 5.01
N GLY A 78 1.01 16.03 3.68
CA GLY A 78 1.97 15.51 2.72
C GLY A 78 1.88 14.01 2.49
N ILE A 79 0.70 13.41 2.70
CA ILE A 79 0.47 11.99 2.43
C ILE A 79 0.66 11.70 0.95
N ALA A 80 1.40 10.64 0.62
CA ALA A 80 1.76 10.30 -0.75
C ALA A 80 0.68 9.49 -1.49
N LEU A 81 -0.11 8.69 -0.75
CA LEU A 81 -1.14 7.82 -1.30
C LEU A 81 -2.14 7.44 -0.20
N VAL A 82 -3.42 7.31 -0.57
CA VAL A 82 -4.46 6.74 0.30
C VAL A 82 -4.97 5.45 -0.35
N GLU A 83 -4.78 4.32 0.33
CA GLU A 83 -5.19 3.00 -0.13
C GLU A 83 -6.57 2.66 0.42
N GLN A 84 -7.46 2.21 -0.46
CA GLN A 84 -8.84 1.73 -0.25
C GLN A 84 -9.60 2.45 0.87
N PRO A 85 -9.95 3.73 0.68
CA PRO A 85 -10.63 4.49 1.72
C PRO A 85 -12.06 4.03 1.98
N LEU A 86 -12.78 3.57 0.94
CA LEU A 86 -14.19 3.20 0.98
C LEU A 86 -14.39 1.70 0.69
N PRO A 87 -15.49 1.09 1.18
CA PRO A 87 -15.82 -0.30 0.87
C PRO A 87 -15.95 -0.55 -0.62
N ALA A 88 -15.35 -1.66 -1.09
CA ALA A 88 -15.41 -2.09 -2.48
C ALA A 88 -16.87 -2.21 -2.97
N GLY A 89 -17.16 -1.60 -4.13
CA GLY A 89 -18.50 -1.54 -4.69
C GLY A 89 -19.45 -0.54 -4.01
N LYS A 90 -18.94 0.29 -3.07
CA LYS A 90 -19.63 1.43 -2.46
C LYS A 90 -18.78 2.69 -2.52
N ASP A 91 -18.02 2.82 -3.57
CA ASP A 91 -16.98 3.82 -3.77
C ASP A 91 -17.30 4.82 -4.91
N ASP A 92 -18.53 4.80 -5.43
CA ASP A 92 -18.97 5.67 -6.55
C ASP A 92 -18.82 7.17 -6.28
N ILE A 93 -18.79 7.59 -5.02
CA ILE A 93 -18.60 9.01 -4.65
C ILE A 93 -17.23 9.52 -5.14
N LEU A 94 -16.22 8.65 -5.25
CA LEU A 94 -14.87 9.00 -5.71
C LEU A 94 -14.88 9.65 -7.10
N ARG A 95 -15.85 9.31 -7.98
CA ARG A 95 -15.98 9.97 -9.30
C ARG A 95 -16.33 11.45 -9.23
N ARG A 96 -16.86 11.90 -8.10
CA ARG A 96 -17.50 13.22 -7.96
C ARG A 96 -16.77 14.17 -7.04
N ILE A 97 -15.79 13.67 -6.31
CA ILE A 97 -14.96 14.45 -5.38
C ILE A 97 -13.57 14.71 -5.96
N ALA A 98 -12.88 15.69 -5.42
CA ALA A 98 -11.48 15.94 -5.76
C ALA A 98 -10.57 14.90 -5.10
N HIS A 99 -9.49 14.54 -5.79
CA HIS A 99 -8.41 13.70 -5.27
C HIS A 99 -7.17 14.55 -4.98
N PRO A 100 -7.13 15.29 -3.86
CA PRO A 100 -5.96 16.10 -3.51
C PRO A 100 -4.74 15.25 -3.10
N VAL A 101 -4.97 13.96 -2.82
CA VAL A 101 -3.98 12.90 -2.68
C VAL A 101 -4.42 11.75 -3.58
N PRO A 102 -3.51 11.10 -4.32
CA PRO A 102 -3.86 9.94 -5.14
C PRO A 102 -4.52 8.83 -4.32
N ILE A 103 -5.57 8.22 -4.87
CA ILE A 103 -6.32 7.13 -4.23
C ILE A 103 -6.01 5.82 -4.95
N CYS A 104 -5.65 4.79 -4.19
CA CYS A 104 -5.28 3.47 -4.67
C CYS A 104 -6.37 2.44 -4.35
N ALA A 105 -6.81 1.68 -5.36
CA ALA A 105 -7.69 0.53 -5.17
C ALA A 105 -6.89 -0.67 -4.63
N ASP A 106 -7.40 -1.34 -3.59
CA ASP A 106 -6.91 -2.63 -3.11
C ASP A 106 -8.03 -3.67 -3.17
N GLU A 107 -9.00 -3.61 -2.26
CA GLU A 107 -10.12 -4.54 -2.22
C GLU A 107 -11.02 -4.43 -3.46
N SER A 108 -11.04 -3.29 -4.14
CA SER A 108 -11.82 -3.07 -5.37
C SER A 108 -11.19 -3.67 -6.62
N VAL A 109 -9.94 -4.17 -6.59
CA VAL A 109 -9.24 -4.73 -7.75
C VAL A 109 -8.65 -6.11 -7.46
N HIS A 110 -8.95 -7.10 -8.30
CA HIS A 110 -8.40 -8.46 -8.21
C HIS A 110 -7.69 -8.88 -9.49
N ALA A 111 -8.25 -8.55 -10.66
CA ALA A 111 -7.77 -8.99 -11.96
C ALA A 111 -7.91 -7.89 -13.01
N ALA A 112 -7.27 -8.07 -14.17
CA ALA A 112 -7.30 -7.09 -15.26
C ALA A 112 -8.71 -6.70 -15.72
N LYS A 113 -9.67 -7.62 -15.63
CA LYS A 113 -11.08 -7.40 -15.99
C LYS A 113 -11.79 -6.35 -15.12
N ASP A 114 -11.28 -6.07 -13.92
CA ASP A 114 -11.92 -5.15 -12.98
C ASP A 114 -11.57 -3.68 -13.29
N LEU A 115 -10.47 -3.45 -14.01
CA LEU A 115 -9.87 -2.12 -14.19
C LEU A 115 -10.79 -1.11 -14.91
N ASP A 116 -11.53 -1.56 -15.94
CA ASP A 116 -12.35 -0.62 -16.74
C ASP A 116 -13.44 0.05 -15.89
N ALA A 117 -13.95 -0.63 -14.86
CA ALA A 117 -14.91 -0.08 -13.92
C ALA A 117 -14.28 0.94 -12.94
N LEU A 118 -12.97 0.85 -12.71
CA LEU A 118 -12.24 1.70 -11.75
C LEU A 118 -11.73 3.00 -12.37
N VAL A 119 -11.76 3.14 -13.69
CA VAL A 119 -11.35 4.38 -14.37
C VAL A 119 -12.19 5.56 -13.87
N GLY A 120 -11.50 6.60 -13.37
CA GLY A 120 -12.13 7.79 -12.78
C GLY A 120 -12.67 7.61 -11.36
N LEU A 121 -12.48 6.43 -10.74
CA LEU A 121 -12.68 6.20 -9.31
C LEU A 121 -11.35 6.25 -8.55
N TYR A 122 -10.31 5.67 -9.13
CA TYR A 122 -9.00 5.52 -8.49
C TYR A 122 -7.90 6.06 -9.40
N ASP A 123 -6.80 6.50 -8.78
CA ASP A 123 -5.61 7.01 -9.47
C ASP A 123 -4.53 5.92 -9.60
N ALA A 124 -4.56 4.93 -8.72
CA ALA A 124 -3.62 3.81 -8.68
C ALA A 124 -4.33 2.51 -8.32
N VAL A 125 -3.64 1.38 -8.53
CA VAL A 125 -4.11 0.05 -8.15
C VAL A 125 -3.03 -0.72 -7.40
N ASN A 126 -3.42 -1.44 -6.34
CA ASN A 126 -2.53 -2.32 -5.58
C ASN A 126 -2.64 -3.76 -6.09
N ILE A 127 -1.60 -4.23 -6.77
CA ILE A 127 -1.52 -5.58 -7.30
C ILE A 127 -0.95 -6.50 -6.23
N LYS A 128 -1.74 -7.49 -5.81
CA LYS A 128 -1.32 -8.54 -4.89
C LYS A 128 -1.46 -9.90 -5.57
N LEU A 129 -0.40 -10.71 -5.56
CA LEU A 129 -0.43 -12.06 -6.14
C LEU A 129 -1.48 -12.94 -5.49
N ASP A 130 -1.73 -12.70 -4.20
CA ASP A 130 -2.78 -13.40 -3.42
C ASP A 130 -4.19 -13.14 -3.97
N LYS A 131 -4.46 -11.96 -4.52
CA LYS A 131 -5.74 -11.59 -5.12
C LYS A 131 -5.85 -11.99 -6.58
N SER A 132 -4.79 -11.79 -7.37
CA SER A 132 -4.80 -12.02 -8.82
C SER A 132 -4.72 -13.51 -9.20
N GLY A 133 -4.45 -14.39 -8.26
CA GLY A 133 -4.31 -15.82 -8.53
C GLY A 133 -2.97 -16.20 -9.16
N GLY A 134 -1.96 -15.33 -9.08
CA GLY A 134 -0.59 -15.61 -9.47
C GLY A 134 0.03 -14.63 -10.46
N LEU A 135 1.28 -14.88 -10.81
CA LEU A 135 2.14 -13.94 -11.54
C LEU A 135 1.61 -13.63 -12.95
N THR A 136 1.06 -14.61 -13.67
CA THR A 136 0.60 -14.41 -15.05
C THR A 136 -0.52 -13.38 -15.14
N GLU A 137 -1.51 -13.48 -14.25
CA GLU A 137 -2.61 -12.52 -14.22
C GLU A 137 -2.15 -11.17 -13.64
N ALA A 138 -1.25 -11.19 -12.66
CA ALA A 138 -0.68 -9.96 -12.10
C ALA A 138 0.08 -9.14 -13.15
N LEU A 139 0.82 -9.78 -14.05
CA LEU A 139 1.48 -9.12 -15.17
C LEU A 139 0.45 -8.51 -16.15
N ARG A 140 -0.61 -9.24 -16.49
CA ARG A 140 -1.71 -8.71 -17.33
C ARG A 140 -2.41 -7.53 -16.67
N LEU A 141 -2.69 -7.64 -15.37
CA LEU A 141 -3.28 -6.57 -14.58
C LEU A 141 -2.38 -5.32 -14.59
N ARG A 142 -1.08 -5.48 -14.35
CA ARG A 142 -0.10 -4.39 -14.40
C ARG A 142 -0.09 -3.69 -15.78
N ASP A 143 0.07 -4.47 -16.83
CA ASP A 143 0.19 -3.92 -18.19
C ASP A 143 -1.10 -3.19 -18.57
N ARG A 144 -2.27 -3.78 -18.30
CA ARG A 144 -3.56 -3.13 -18.57
C ARG A 144 -3.75 -1.88 -17.70
N ALA A 145 -3.33 -1.88 -16.45
CA ALA A 145 -3.42 -0.71 -15.57
C ALA A 145 -2.56 0.45 -16.10
N ARG A 146 -1.34 0.18 -16.57
CA ARG A 146 -0.49 1.18 -17.23
C ARG A 146 -1.15 1.74 -18.51
N ASP A 147 -1.74 0.90 -19.36
CA ASP A 147 -2.46 1.32 -20.56
C ASP A 147 -3.63 2.27 -20.25
N LEU A 148 -4.28 2.08 -19.10
CA LEU A 148 -5.37 2.92 -18.62
C LEU A 148 -4.90 4.15 -17.84
N GLY A 149 -3.59 4.30 -17.60
CA GLY A 149 -3.00 5.45 -16.92
C GLY A 149 -3.00 5.35 -15.38
N PHE A 150 -3.27 4.17 -14.79
CA PHE A 150 -3.15 3.99 -13.37
C PHE A 150 -1.70 3.99 -12.88
N GLY A 151 -1.46 4.57 -11.70
CA GLY A 151 -0.28 4.28 -10.90
C GLY A 151 -0.29 2.83 -10.42
N ILE A 152 0.89 2.25 -10.19
CA ILE A 152 1.04 0.86 -9.75
C ILE A 152 1.63 0.82 -8.34
N MET A 153 0.90 0.20 -7.44
CA MET A 153 1.43 -0.33 -6.20
C MET A 153 1.50 -1.86 -6.30
N VAL A 154 2.55 -2.46 -5.78
CA VAL A 154 2.65 -3.92 -5.61
C VAL A 154 2.72 -4.19 -4.13
N GLY A 155 1.70 -4.85 -3.62
CA GLY A 155 1.56 -5.20 -2.21
C GLY A 155 1.54 -6.70 -1.97
N CYS A 156 1.31 -7.04 -0.70
CA CYS A 156 1.22 -8.43 -0.26
C CYS A 156 0.23 -8.59 0.89
N MET A 157 -0.07 -9.83 1.21
CA MET A 157 -0.60 -10.24 2.50
C MET A 157 0.57 -10.63 3.41
N VAL A 158 0.36 -10.77 4.71
CA VAL A 158 1.39 -11.32 5.61
C VAL A 158 1.73 -12.74 5.17
N GLY A 159 2.99 -12.96 4.80
CA GLY A 159 3.44 -14.23 4.25
C GLY A 159 4.96 -14.35 4.24
N THR A 160 5.45 -15.55 3.93
CA THR A 160 6.89 -15.81 3.87
C THR A 160 7.55 -15.25 2.61
N SER A 161 8.86 -15.19 2.61
CA SER A 161 9.67 -14.80 1.45
C SER A 161 9.32 -15.54 0.16
N LEU A 162 8.77 -16.75 0.23
CA LEU A 162 8.37 -17.50 -0.97
C LEU A 162 7.18 -16.84 -1.68
N ALA A 163 6.22 -16.32 -0.93
CA ALA A 163 5.09 -15.57 -1.49
C ALA A 163 5.54 -14.23 -2.09
N MET A 164 6.54 -13.59 -1.45
CA MET A 164 7.05 -12.29 -1.89
C MET A 164 7.99 -12.37 -3.10
N ALA A 165 8.70 -13.47 -3.29
CA ALA A 165 9.74 -13.60 -4.32
C ALA A 165 9.24 -13.23 -5.75
N PRO A 166 8.13 -13.77 -6.27
CA PRO A 166 7.60 -13.35 -7.56
C PRO A 166 7.05 -11.91 -7.54
N ALA A 167 6.56 -11.41 -6.40
CA ALA A 167 6.09 -10.03 -6.27
C ALA A 167 7.24 -9.03 -6.39
N VAL A 168 8.45 -9.35 -5.88
CA VAL A 168 9.65 -8.52 -6.07
C VAL A 168 9.99 -8.37 -7.56
N LEU A 169 9.80 -9.41 -8.36
CA LEU A 169 10.03 -9.33 -9.82
C LEU A 169 8.95 -8.51 -10.52
N LEU A 170 7.69 -8.65 -10.10
CA LEU A 170 6.58 -7.85 -10.61
C LEU A 170 6.76 -6.35 -10.32
N ALA A 171 7.33 -6.03 -9.17
CA ALA A 171 7.39 -4.66 -8.64
C ALA A 171 8.54 -3.80 -9.20
N GLN A 172 9.31 -4.28 -10.19
CA GLN A 172 10.53 -3.59 -10.65
C GLN A 172 10.27 -2.19 -11.25
N ASP A 173 9.06 -1.94 -11.74
CA ASP A 173 8.61 -0.67 -12.30
C ASP A 173 7.39 -0.08 -11.57
N ALA A 174 7.10 -0.56 -10.35
CA ALA A 174 6.02 -0.04 -9.54
C ALA A 174 6.35 1.34 -8.93
N ASP A 175 5.32 2.19 -8.78
CA ASP A 175 5.44 3.50 -8.16
C ASP A 175 5.54 3.41 -6.63
N PHE A 176 4.93 2.36 -6.06
CA PHE A 176 4.96 2.01 -4.65
C PHE A 176 5.14 0.51 -4.48
N VAL A 177 5.93 0.11 -3.50
CA VAL A 177 6.16 -1.30 -3.15
C VAL A 177 5.89 -1.50 -1.66
N ASP A 178 5.07 -2.50 -1.33
CA ASP A 178 4.69 -2.88 0.04
C ASP A 178 4.83 -4.39 0.20
N LEU A 179 6.09 -4.85 0.32
CA LEU A 179 6.48 -6.26 0.39
C LEU A 179 7.19 -6.58 1.70
N ASP A 180 6.70 -6.02 2.80
CA ASP A 180 7.25 -6.18 4.13
C ASP A 180 6.72 -7.40 4.90
N GLY A 181 5.85 -8.21 4.29
CA GLY A 181 5.23 -9.37 4.93
C GLY A 181 6.20 -10.25 5.70
N PRO A 182 7.38 -10.64 5.16
CA PRO A 182 8.38 -11.43 5.89
C PRO A 182 8.96 -10.76 7.13
N LEU A 183 9.03 -9.42 7.15
CA LEU A 183 9.53 -8.63 8.29
C LEU A 183 8.55 -8.61 9.47
N LEU A 184 7.28 -8.91 9.21
CA LEU A 184 6.21 -8.95 10.22
C LEU A 184 6.01 -10.35 10.82
N LEU A 185 6.72 -11.37 10.31
CA LEU A 185 6.63 -12.73 10.81
C LEU A 185 7.55 -12.95 12.02
N ALA A 186 7.12 -13.77 12.95
CA ALA A 186 7.99 -14.28 14.02
C ALA A 186 9.16 -15.10 13.48
N ARG A 187 8.98 -15.77 12.34
CA ARG A 187 10.03 -16.53 11.64
C ARG A 187 9.68 -16.69 10.17
N ASP A 188 10.60 -16.30 9.30
CA ASP A 188 10.52 -16.59 7.87
C ASP A 188 11.12 -17.97 7.53
N ARG A 189 10.98 -18.38 6.29
CA ARG A 189 11.60 -19.60 5.75
C ARG A 189 13.10 -19.42 5.50
N ILE A 190 13.82 -20.51 5.34
CA ILE A 190 15.22 -20.55 4.93
C ILE A 190 15.34 -21.39 3.64
N PRO A 191 15.93 -20.87 2.54
CA PRO A 191 16.38 -19.48 2.38
C PRO A 191 15.21 -18.50 2.30
N GLY A 192 15.44 -17.24 2.67
CA GLY A 192 14.52 -16.13 2.59
C GLY A 192 15.01 -15.01 1.68
N LEU A 193 14.16 -13.98 1.46
CA LEU A 193 14.58 -12.73 0.83
C LEU A 193 15.54 -11.97 1.74
N VAL A 194 16.46 -11.24 1.13
CA VAL A 194 17.41 -10.40 1.87
C VAL A 194 16.86 -8.98 1.96
N TYR A 195 16.61 -8.53 3.19
CA TYR A 195 16.24 -7.17 3.52
C TYR A 195 17.41 -6.43 4.15
N GLN A 196 17.71 -5.24 3.65
CA GLN A 196 18.69 -4.32 4.23
C GLN A 196 17.98 -2.97 4.51
N GLY A 197 17.52 -2.77 5.74
CA GLY A 197 16.65 -1.65 6.08
C GLY A 197 15.33 -1.75 5.31
N SER A 198 15.08 -0.80 4.41
CA SER A 198 13.91 -0.79 3.51
C SER A 198 14.19 -1.35 2.12
N LEU A 199 15.38 -1.84 1.84
CA LEU A 199 15.71 -2.43 0.55
C LEU A 199 15.50 -3.94 0.60
N VAL A 200 14.69 -4.47 -0.33
CA VAL A 200 14.54 -5.90 -0.58
C VAL A 200 15.28 -6.28 -1.86
N SER A 201 16.14 -7.28 -1.79
CA SER A 201 16.90 -7.79 -2.94
C SER A 201 16.03 -8.71 -3.81
N PRO A 202 16.32 -8.82 -5.12
CA PRO A 202 15.74 -9.87 -5.94
C PRO A 202 15.94 -11.25 -5.31
N PRO A 203 15.00 -12.19 -5.52
CA PRO A 203 15.13 -13.54 -4.97
C PRO A 203 16.34 -14.29 -5.54
N ASP A 204 17.02 -15.03 -4.66
CA ASP A 204 18.01 -16.02 -5.10
C ASP A 204 17.29 -17.23 -5.74
N ARG A 205 17.98 -17.92 -6.67
CA ARG A 205 17.45 -19.13 -7.33
C ARG A 205 17.12 -20.26 -6.34
N ALA A 206 17.81 -20.32 -5.21
CA ALA A 206 17.51 -21.30 -4.17
C ALA A 206 16.18 -21.04 -3.47
N LEU A 207 15.70 -19.77 -3.49
CA LEU A 207 14.39 -19.41 -2.95
C LEU A 207 13.29 -19.59 -4.00
N TRP A 208 13.52 -19.04 -5.19
CA TRP A 208 12.55 -19.02 -6.28
C TRP A 208 13.25 -18.91 -7.64
N GLY A 209 13.41 -20.05 -8.34
CA GLY A 209 14.12 -20.11 -9.61
C GLY A 209 13.69 -21.27 -10.49
#